data_45df2f1d6c23005c623f31bf040aa33a
#
_entry.id   45df2f1d6c23005c623f31bf040aa33a
#
_cell.length_a   1.000
_cell.length_b   1.000
_cell.length_c   1.000
_cell.angle_alpha   90.00
_cell.angle_beta   90.00
_cell.angle_gamma   90.00
#
_symmetry.space_group_name_H-M   'P 1'
#
loop_
_entity.id
_entity.type
_entity.pdbx_description
1 polymer ?
#
loop_
_entity_poly.entity_id
_entity_poly.type
_entity_poly.pdbx_seq_one_letter_code
_entity_poly.pdbx_strand_id
1 'polypeptide(L)'
;MTDKKIKFSELDNRIVEILKKDGRATNQRIASALDISTSLVASRIRRMEQNGLMRLVTVADFSAFDYNVLLPVGVDVKGRPANEVANDIAALDAVASVQLVTGKHDIEILVTLPNLATMGDFMLNRLSKIDGVLSLDPAFAVDIIKYEFDVAPV
;
A
#
# COMPACT_ATOMS: atom_id res chain seq x y z
N MET A 1 15.67 18.26 15.38
CA MET A 1 16.69 17.21 15.11
C MET A 1 16.35 16.63 13.76
N THR A 2 17.23 16.83 12.77
CA THR A 2 16.98 16.34 11.39
C THR A 2 17.19 14.83 11.42
N ASP A 3 16.10 14.09 11.39
CA ASP A 3 16.13 12.63 11.27
C ASP A 3 16.83 12.29 9.95
N LYS A 4 18.06 11.79 10.02
CA LYS A 4 18.87 11.45 8.87
C LYS A 4 18.24 10.20 8.23
N LYS A 5 17.30 10.43 7.30
CA LYS A 5 16.61 9.36 6.58
C LYS A 5 17.65 8.41 6.00
N ILE A 6 17.73 7.20 6.54
CA ILE A 6 18.63 6.16 6.04
C ILE A 6 18.24 5.89 4.60
N LYS A 7 19.22 5.85 3.69
CA LYS A 7 19.00 5.60 2.26
C LYS A 7 19.65 4.27 1.86
N PHE A 8 19.21 3.72 0.75
CA PHE A 8 19.90 2.60 0.11
C PHE A 8 21.33 3.00 -0.28
N SER A 9 22.29 2.11 -0.04
CA SER A 9 23.59 2.15 -0.69
C SER A 9 23.50 1.58 -2.11
N GLU A 10 24.54 1.73 -2.91
CA GLU A 10 24.60 1.12 -4.25
C GLU A 10 24.43 -0.41 -4.19
N LEU A 11 25.05 -1.06 -3.22
CA LEU A 11 24.89 -2.50 -3.02
C LEU A 11 23.46 -2.87 -2.61
N ASP A 12 22.81 -2.07 -1.75
CA ASP A 12 21.41 -2.30 -1.36
C ASP A 12 20.49 -2.22 -2.58
N ASN A 13 20.69 -1.23 -3.45
CA ASN A 13 19.93 -1.11 -4.71
C ASN A 13 20.11 -2.34 -5.60
N ARG A 14 21.33 -2.85 -5.77
CA ARG A 14 21.59 -4.05 -6.58
C ARG A 14 20.91 -5.29 -6.01
N ILE A 15 20.88 -5.45 -4.69
CA ILE A 15 20.16 -6.55 -4.02
C ILE A 15 18.65 -6.42 -4.27
N VAL A 16 18.09 -5.22 -4.09
CA VAL A 16 16.65 -4.94 -4.30
C VAL A 16 16.24 -5.21 -5.73
N GLU A 17 17.03 -4.81 -6.73
CA GLU A 17 16.74 -5.08 -8.16
C GLU A 17 16.68 -6.58 -8.50
N ILE A 18 17.47 -7.42 -7.82
CA ILE A 18 17.36 -8.87 -7.98
C ILE A 18 16.07 -9.39 -7.35
N LEU A 19 15.74 -8.91 -6.13
CA LEU A 19 14.53 -9.31 -5.41
C LEU A 19 13.25 -8.83 -6.10
N LYS A 20 13.25 -7.66 -6.75
CA LYS A 20 12.13 -7.18 -7.57
C LYS A 20 11.85 -8.11 -8.76
N LYS A 21 12.90 -8.67 -9.37
CA LYS A 21 12.77 -9.61 -10.49
C LYS A 21 12.42 -11.03 -10.05
N ASP A 22 12.92 -11.44 -8.89
CA ASP A 22 12.71 -12.77 -8.32
C ASP A 22 12.67 -12.67 -6.78
N GLY A 23 11.49 -12.45 -6.24
CA GLY A 23 11.27 -12.35 -4.79
C GLY A 23 11.56 -13.64 -4.02
N ARG A 24 11.83 -14.75 -4.71
CA ARG A 24 12.26 -16.04 -4.12
C ARG A 24 13.77 -16.28 -4.25
N ALA A 25 14.53 -15.31 -4.77
CA ALA A 25 15.98 -15.44 -4.88
C ALA A 25 16.61 -15.70 -3.51
N THR A 26 17.37 -16.78 -3.39
CA THR A 26 18.07 -17.11 -2.15
C THR A 26 19.26 -16.17 -1.94
N ASN A 27 19.66 -15.94 -0.68
CA ASN A 27 20.85 -15.16 -0.36
C ASN A 27 22.10 -15.67 -1.09
N GLN A 28 22.22 -16.99 -1.29
CA GLN A 28 23.32 -17.60 -2.04
C GLN A 28 23.29 -17.21 -3.52
N ARG A 29 22.11 -17.22 -4.16
CA ARG A 29 21.97 -16.80 -5.55
C ARG A 29 22.29 -15.32 -5.74
N ILE A 30 21.80 -14.47 -4.83
CA ILE A 30 22.11 -13.03 -4.82
C ILE A 30 23.62 -12.81 -4.63
N ALA A 31 24.23 -13.50 -3.68
CA ALA A 31 25.65 -13.41 -3.39
C ALA A 31 26.50 -13.78 -4.61
N SER A 32 26.17 -14.89 -5.30
CA SER A 32 26.84 -15.31 -6.52
C SER A 32 26.67 -14.31 -7.67
N ALA A 33 25.48 -13.73 -7.83
CA ALA A 33 25.21 -12.74 -8.87
C ALA A 33 25.95 -11.40 -8.67
N LEU A 34 26.25 -11.07 -7.43
CA LEU A 34 26.89 -9.80 -7.05
C LEU A 34 28.38 -9.94 -6.69
N ASP A 35 28.93 -11.18 -6.72
CA ASP A 35 30.30 -11.52 -6.31
C ASP A 35 30.64 -11.06 -4.88
N ILE A 36 29.75 -11.40 -3.92
CA ILE A 36 29.89 -11.07 -2.49
C ILE A 36 29.56 -12.29 -1.62
N SER A 37 29.80 -12.19 -0.31
CA SER A 37 29.45 -13.26 0.61
C SER A 37 27.95 -13.34 0.91
N THR A 38 27.44 -14.56 1.12
CA THR A 38 26.04 -14.81 1.50
C THR A 38 25.68 -14.14 2.84
N SER A 39 26.62 -14.07 3.78
CA SER A 39 26.47 -13.39 5.07
C SER A 39 26.28 -11.89 4.91
N LEU A 40 26.99 -11.27 3.95
CA LEU A 40 26.84 -9.85 3.65
C LEU A 40 25.44 -9.56 3.05
N VAL A 41 24.95 -10.40 2.12
CA VAL A 41 23.59 -10.28 1.59
C VAL A 41 22.56 -10.36 2.71
N ALA A 42 22.63 -11.38 3.55
CA ALA A 42 21.70 -11.56 4.68
C ALA A 42 21.72 -10.37 5.65
N SER A 43 22.91 -9.83 5.97
CA SER A 43 23.07 -8.66 6.81
C SER A 43 22.43 -7.41 6.19
N ARG A 44 22.61 -7.20 4.86
CA ARG A 44 22.05 -6.06 4.14
C ARG A 44 20.53 -6.11 4.08
N ILE A 45 19.95 -7.26 3.74
CA ILE A 45 18.49 -7.45 3.71
C ILE A 45 17.91 -7.16 5.08
N ARG A 46 18.43 -7.78 6.15
CA ARG A 46 17.96 -7.54 7.51
C ARG A 46 18.03 -6.06 7.91
N ARG A 47 19.12 -5.37 7.56
CA ARG A 47 19.26 -3.94 7.81
C ARG A 47 18.19 -3.12 7.11
N MET A 48 17.89 -3.43 5.84
CA MET A 48 16.87 -2.73 5.07
C MET A 48 15.48 -2.93 5.66
N GLU A 49 15.14 -4.15 6.05
CA GLU A 49 13.86 -4.48 6.69
C GLU A 49 13.71 -3.81 8.06
N GLN A 50 14.72 -3.90 8.93
CA GLN A 50 14.70 -3.31 10.28
C GLN A 50 14.59 -1.77 10.26
N ASN A 51 15.07 -1.12 9.21
CA ASN A 51 14.98 0.33 9.07
C ASN A 51 13.78 0.78 8.21
N GLY A 52 12.85 -0.13 7.88
CA GLY A 52 11.68 0.20 7.08
C GLY A 52 12.01 0.71 5.67
N LEU A 53 13.14 0.29 5.10
CA LEU A 53 13.54 0.67 3.74
C LEU A 53 12.96 -0.29 2.68
N MET A 54 12.64 -1.52 3.09
CA MET A 54 12.16 -2.58 2.23
C MET A 54 11.26 -3.52 3.01
N ARG A 55 10.27 -4.10 2.33
CA ARG A 55 9.45 -5.22 2.81
C ARG A 55 9.26 -6.21 1.68
N LEU A 56 9.45 -7.49 1.94
CA LEU A 56 9.05 -8.55 1.02
C LEU A 56 7.57 -8.88 1.23
N VAL A 57 6.78 -8.76 0.17
CA VAL A 57 5.34 -9.04 0.19
C VAL A 57 4.99 -9.99 -0.95
N THR A 58 3.93 -10.77 -0.76
CA THR A 58 3.32 -11.54 -1.84
C THR A 58 2.19 -10.73 -2.42
N VAL A 59 2.19 -10.56 -3.73
CA VAL A 59 1.08 -9.97 -4.47
C VAL A 59 0.27 -11.12 -5.08
N ALA A 60 -1.03 -11.10 -4.85
CA ALA A 60 -1.97 -12.05 -5.45
C ALA A 60 -3.07 -11.29 -6.16
N ASP A 61 -3.71 -11.94 -7.14
CA ASP A 61 -4.84 -11.35 -7.85
C ASP A 61 -6.02 -11.13 -6.89
N PHE A 62 -6.72 -10.01 -7.00
CA PHE A 62 -7.88 -9.70 -6.14
C PHE A 62 -8.97 -10.75 -6.29
N SER A 63 -9.19 -11.25 -7.51
CA SER A 63 -10.24 -12.23 -7.79
C SER A 63 -9.99 -13.56 -7.08
N ALA A 64 -8.73 -13.87 -6.77
CA ALA A 64 -8.37 -15.05 -5.96
C ALA A 64 -8.84 -14.94 -4.50
N PHE A 65 -9.21 -13.73 -4.04
CA PHE A 65 -9.79 -13.45 -2.73
C PHE A 65 -11.26 -13.01 -2.81
N ASP A 66 -11.92 -13.32 -3.92
CA ASP A 66 -13.31 -12.92 -4.18
C ASP A 66 -13.54 -11.39 -4.22
N TYR A 67 -12.48 -10.59 -4.37
CA TYR A 67 -12.61 -9.15 -4.57
C TYR A 67 -12.74 -8.84 -6.06
N ASN A 68 -13.94 -8.46 -6.51
CA ASN A 68 -14.24 -8.23 -7.91
C ASN A 68 -14.51 -6.75 -8.24
N VAL A 69 -14.54 -5.89 -7.22
CA VAL A 69 -14.77 -4.46 -7.37
C VAL A 69 -13.64 -3.69 -6.68
N LEU A 70 -12.96 -2.85 -7.47
CA LEU A 70 -11.98 -1.89 -6.99
C LEU A 70 -12.60 -0.50 -7.12
N LEU A 71 -12.75 0.19 -5.98
CA LEU A 71 -13.50 1.43 -5.89
C LEU A 71 -12.61 2.52 -5.27
N PRO A 72 -12.03 3.43 -6.07
CA PRO A 72 -11.51 4.69 -5.56
C PRO A 72 -12.64 5.55 -5.02
N VAL A 73 -12.46 6.15 -3.85
CA VAL A 73 -13.45 7.04 -3.23
C VAL A 73 -12.77 8.29 -2.70
N GLY A 74 -13.23 9.45 -3.16
CA GLY A 74 -12.92 10.72 -2.54
C GLY A 74 -13.81 10.94 -1.31
N VAL A 75 -13.22 11.41 -0.22
CA VAL A 75 -13.91 11.69 1.04
C VAL A 75 -13.65 13.14 1.45
N ASP A 76 -14.72 13.88 1.65
CA ASP A 76 -14.65 15.21 2.25
C ASP A 76 -14.96 15.12 3.74
N VAL A 77 -14.26 15.91 4.54
CA VAL A 77 -14.33 15.87 6.00
C VAL A 77 -14.83 17.19 6.58
N LYS A 78 -15.65 17.12 7.64
CA LYS A 78 -16.13 18.29 8.37
C LYS A 78 -16.23 18.02 9.86
N GLY A 79 -15.83 19.02 10.65
CA GLY A 79 -16.03 19.01 12.11
C GLY A 79 -14.98 18.22 12.91
N ARG A 80 -14.12 17.44 12.23
CA ARG A 80 -12.98 16.70 12.83
C ARG A 80 -11.72 16.88 11.99
N PRO A 81 -10.52 16.69 12.56
CA PRO A 81 -9.28 16.66 11.79
C PRO A 81 -9.27 15.48 10.79
N ALA A 82 -8.88 15.74 9.53
CA ALA A 82 -8.90 14.75 8.47
C ALA A 82 -8.02 13.50 8.78
N ASN A 83 -6.91 13.68 9.49
CA ASN A 83 -6.05 12.56 9.90
C ASN A 83 -6.73 11.62 10.91
N GLU A 84 -7.61 12.11 11.76
CA GLU A 84 -8.38 11.26 12.70
C GLU A 84 -9.42 10.45 11.94
N VAL A 85 -10.18 11.10 11.05
CA VAL A 85 -11.17 10.44 10.18
C VAL A 85 -10.48 9.40 9.27
N ALA A 86 -9.30 9.73 8.72
CA ALA A 86 -8.52 8.80 7.92
C ALA A 86 -8.11 7.53 8.70
N ASN A 87 -7.75 7.66 9.98
CA ASN A 87 -7.43 6.52 10.84
C ASN A 87 -8.65 5.63 11.11
N ASP A 88 -9.83 6.24 11.33
CA ASP A 88 -11.08 5.49 11.51
C ASP A 88 -11.45 4.72 10.22
N ILE A 89 -11.28 5.37 9.07
CA ILE A 89 -11.47 4.73 7.75
C ILE A 89 -10.49 3.58 7.54
N ALA A 90 -9.22 3.77 7.89
CA ALA A 90 -8.18 2.76 7.73
C ALA A 90 -8.41 1.49 8.58
N ALA A 91 -9.25 1.56 9.60
CA ALA A 91 -9.64 0.41 10.40
C ALA A 91 -10.69 -0.50 9.74
N LEU A 92 -11.26 -0.09 8.59
CA LEU A 92 -12.23 -0.90 7.85
C LEU A 92 -11.53 -1.94 6.97
N ASP A 93 -11.85 -3.22 7.13
CA ASP A 93 -11.23 -4.35 6.39
C ASP A 93 -11.31 -4.22 4.86
N ALA A 94 -12.40 -3.61 4.35
CA ALA A 94 -12.60 -3.41 2.92
C ALA A 94 -11.75 -2.27 2.34
N VAL A 95 -11.05 -1.49 3.19
CA VAL A 95 -10.22 -0.35 2.76
C VAL A 95 -8.78 -0.83 2.57
N ALA A 96 -8.34 -0.85 1.32
CA ALA A 96 -6.98 -1.29 0.95
C ALA A 96 -5.93 -0.18 1.10
N SER A 97 -6.32 1.09 0.94
CA SER A 97 -5.42 2.23 1.15
C SER A 97 -6.18 3.49 1.57
N VAL A 98 -5.51 4.36 2.32
CA VAL A 98 -6.01 5.67 2.74
C VAL A 98 -4.90 6.70 2.56
N GLN A 99 -5.17 7.80 1.87
CA GLN A 99 -4.24 8.91 1.68
C GLN A 99 -4.90 10.22 2.08
N LEU A 100 -4.19 11.06 2.84
CA LEU A 100 -4.52 12.47 2.97
C LEU A 100 -4.03 13.19 1.70
N VAL A 101 -4.89 13.92 1.05
CA VAL A 101 -4.57 14.57 -0.23
C VAL A 101 -4.80 16.08 -0.18
N THR A 102 -4.22 16.77 -1.15
CA THR A 102 -4.50 18.19 -1.42
C THR A 102 -5.18 18.29 -2.77
N GLY A 103 -6.36 18.89 -2.83
CA GLY A 103 -7.08 19.01 -4.09
C GLY A 103 -8.60 19.05 -3.88
N LYS A 104 -9.33 18.25 -4.63
CA LYS A 104 -10.80 18.22 -4.57
C LYS A 104 -11.33 17.66 -3.26
N HIS A 105 -10.68 16.64 -2.72
CA HIS A 105 -11.07 15.94 -1.50
C HIS A 105 -10.02 16.10 -0.40
N ASP A 106 -10.37 15.81 0.84
CA ASP A 106 -9.46 15.78 1.99
C ASP A 106 -8.74 14.44 2.12
N ILE A 107 -9.44 13.35 1.75
CA ILE A 107 -8.94 11.97 1.83
C ILE A 107 -9.30 11.26 0.52
N GLU A 108 -8.37 10.45 0.01
CA GLU A 108 -8.64 9.46 -1.04
C GLU A 108 -8.41 8.06 -0.48
N ILE A 109 -9.34 7.16 -0.76
CA ILE A 109 -9.27 5.76 -0.34
C ILE A 109 -9.46 4.81 -1.51
N LEU A 110 -8.91 3.61 -1.36
CA LEU A 110 -9.15 2.51 -2.27
C LEU A 110 -9.90 1.42 -1.50
N VAL A 111 -11.09 1.09 -1.96
CA VAL A 111 -11.96 0.07 -1.37
C VAL A 111 -12.00 -1.15 -2.27
N THR A 112 -11.92 -2.35 -1.67
CA THR A 112 -12.06 -3.63 -2.36
C THR A 112 -13.31 -4.34 -1.86
N LEU A 113 -14.21 -4.72 -2.77
CA LEU A 113 -15.48 -5.36 -2.45
C LEU A 113 -15.69 -6.63 -3.29
N PRO A 114 -16.42 -7.62 -2.77
CA PRO A 114 -16.69 -8.85 -3.52
C PRO A 114 -17.57 -8.62 -4.75
N ASN A 115 -18.52 -7.70 -4.68
CA ASN A 115 -19.42 -7.37 -5.78
C ASN A 115 -20.08 -6.00 -5.59
N LEU A 116 -20.71 -5.49 -6.64
CA LEU A 116 -21.41 -4.20 -6.61
C LEU A 116 -22.61 -4.16 -5.66
N ALA A 117 -23.26 -5.30 -5.38
CA ALA A 117 -24.41 -5.32 -4.48
C ALA A 117 -24.04 -4.96 -3.04
N THR A 118 -22.80 -5.25 -2.62
CA THR A 118 -22.29 -4.93 -1.28
C THR A 118 -21.86 -3.46 -1.15
N MET A 119 -21.69 -2.76 -2.26
CA MET A 119 -21.21 -1.35 -2.25
C MET A 119 -22.18 -0.42 -1.52
N GLY A 120 -23.48 -0.54 -1.78
CA GLY A 120 -24.49 0.32 -1.15
C GLY A 120 -24.46 0.21 0.37
N ASP A 121 -24.39 -1.00 0.89
CA ASP A 121 -24.28 -1.24 2.33
C ASP A 121 -22.98 -0.67 2.90
N PHE A 122 -21.85 -0.93 2.25
CA PHE A 122 -20.56 -0.43 2.72
C PHE A 122 -20.53 1.12 2.74
N MET A 123 -20.98 1.77 1.67
CA MET A 123 -20.97 3.23 1.57
C MET A 123 -21.94 3.88 2.57
N LEU A 124 -23.19 3.38 2.67
CA LEU A 124 -24.26 4.02 3.43
C LEU A 124 -24.30 3.63 4.92
N ASN A 125 -23.89 2.41 5.25
CA ASN A 125 -24.04 1.87 6.59
C ASN A 125 -22.71 1.74 7.36
N ARG A 126 -21.57 1.82 6.65
CA ARG A 126 -20.24 1.76 7.27
C ARG A 126 -19.46 3.05 7.08
N LEU A 127 -19.09 3.39 5.85
CA LEU A 127 -18.19 4.52 5.56
C LEU A 127 -18.82 5.86 5.91
N SER A 128 -20.08 6.11 5.49
CA SER A 128 -20.78 7.37 5.79
C SER A 128 -21.17 7.53 7.27
N LYS A 129 -21.06 6.49 8.09
CA LYS A 129 -21.34 6.54 9.54
C LYS A 129 -20.13 6.92 10.37
N ILE A 130 -18.96 7.01 9.77
CA ILE A 130 -17.78 7.52 10.47
C ILE A 130 -17.98 8.99 10.74
N ASP A 131 -17.87 9.37 12.02
CA ASP A 131 -18.01 10.75 12.44
C ASP A 131 -16.95 11.64 11.76
N GLY A 132 -17.39 12.77 11.21
CA GLY A 132 -16.55 13.68 10.43
C GLY A 132 -16.60 13.45 8.93
N VAL A 133 -17.14 12.35 8.42
CA VAL A 133 -17.37 12.17 6.97
C VAL A 133 -18.53 13.07 6.54
N LEU A 134 -18.25 14.00 5.64
CA LEU A 134 -19.23 14.94 5.07
C LEU A 134 -19.85 14.42 3.78
N SER A 135 -19.01 13.98 2.85
CA SER A 135 -19.45 13.47 1.55
C SER A 135 -18.50 12.38 1.03
N LEU A 136 -19.03 11.54 0.14
CA LEU A 136 -18.33 10.44 -0.51
C LEU A 136 -18.52 10.58 -2.02
N ASP A 137 -17.41 10.53 -2.77
CA ASP A 137 -17.38 10.61 -4.23
C ASP A 137 -16.75 9.32 -4.80
N PRO A 138 -17.53 8.24 -4.96
CA PRO A 138 -17.04 6.97 -5.48
C PRO A 138 -16.81 7.03 -6.99
N ALA A 139 -15.70 6.48 -7.45
CA ALA A 139 -15.40 6.26 -8.86
C ALA A 139 -15.21 4.75 -9.13
N PHE A 140 -15.59 4.30 -10.32
CA PHE A 140 -15.39 2.90 -10.73
C PHE A 140 -14.16 2.79 -11.61
N ALA A 141 -13.22 1.91 -11.26
CA ALA A 141 -12.19 1.48 -12.18
C ALA A 141 -12.82 0.57 -13.24
N VAL A 142 -13.04 1.09 -14.44
CA VAL A 142 -13.62 0.33 -15.57
C VAL A 142 -12.59 -0.54 -16.26
N ASP A 143 -11.29 -0.16 -16.16
CA ASP A 143 -10.14 -0.93 -16.66
C ASP A 143 -8.89 -0.52 -15.88
N ILE A 144 -7.96 -1.45 -15.67
CA ILE A 144 -6.69 -1.22 -14.99
C ILE A 144 -5.56 -1.41 -16.00
N ILE A 145 -5.10 -0.31 -16.56
CA ILE A 145 -4.04 -0.34 -17.57
C ILE A 145 -2.67 -0.67 -16.95
N LYS A 146 -2.44 -0.24 -15.70
CA LYS A 146 -1.20 -0.49 -14.99
C LYS A 146 -1.44 -0.48 -13.48
N TYR A 147 -0.87 -1.46 -12.78
CA TYR A 147 -0.91 -1.55 -11.32
C TYR A 147 0.39 -2.20 -10.82
N GLU A 148 1.37 -1.37 -10.43
CA GLU A 148 2.68 -1.81 -9.95
C GLU A 148 2.85 -1.45 -8.47
N PHE A 149 3.34 -2.40 -7.67
CA PHE A 149 3.51 -2.26 -6.22
C PHE A 149 4.96 -2.33 -5.75
N ASP A 150 5.91 -2.14 -6.65
CA ASP A 150 7.32 -2.24 -6.33
C ASP A 150 7.88 -1.01 -5.60
N VAL A 151 7.08 0.06 -5.52
CA VAL A 151 7.36 1.27 -4.73
C VAL A 151 6.10 1.68 -3.97
N ALA A 152 6.14 1.57 -2.64
CA ALA A 152 5.06 1.96 -1.74
C ALA A 152 5.62 2.48 -0.40
N PRO A 153 4.85 3.21 0.40
CA PRO A 153 5.18 3.46 1.79
C PRO A 153 5.33 2.13 2.55
N VAL A 154 6.37 1.97 3.37
CA VAL A 154 6.70 0.71 4.07
C VAL A 154 6.58 0.91 5.59
#